data_ea287f65306c0f1619ae8eddf9eac170
#
_entry.id   ea287f65306c0f1619ae8eddf9eac170
#
_cell.length_a   1.000
_cell.length_b   1.000
_cell.length_c   1.000
_cell.angle_alpha   90.00
_cell.angle_beta   90.00
_cell.angle_gamma   90.00
#
_symmetry.space_group_name_H-M   'P 1'
#
loop_
_entity.id
_entity.type
_entity.pdbx_description
1 polymer ?
#
loop_
_entity_poly.entity_id
_entity_poly.type
_entity_poly.pdbx_seq_one_letter_code
_entity_poly.pdbx_strand_id
1 'polypeptide(L)' 'MDADLKALEDKISQLLELCQVMRKNNLELKHSLDLLQESEQQLKVKIQQAGERLEHLIDSLPEDES' A
#
# COMPACT_ATOMS: atom_id res chain seq x y z
N MET A 1 25.66 37.36 -19.63
CA MET A 1 24.21 37.26 -19.69
C MET A 1 23.74 35.90 -20.25
N ASP A 2 24.25 35.51 -21.43
CA ASP A 2 23.83 34.25 -22.01
C ASP A 2 24.18 33.06 -21.16
N ALA A 3 25.34 33.10 -20.47
CA ALA A 3 25.74 32.01 -19.58
C ALA A 3 24.81 31.88 -18.39
N ASP A 4 24.30 32.97 -17.85
CA ASP A 4 23.39 32.99 -16.72
C ASP A 4 22.01 32.47 -17.12
N LEU A 5 21.55 32.83 -18.32
CA LEU A 5 20.28 32.34 -18.85
C LEU A 5 20.32 30.83 -19.11
N LYS A 6 21.46 30.38 -19.63
CA LYS A 6 21.62 28.93 -19.89
C LYS A 6 21.67 28.15 -18.57
N ALA A 7 22.39 28.68 -17.56
CA ALA A 7 22.43 28.04 -16.25
C ALA A 7 21.04 27.96 -15.63
N LEU A 8 20.21 28.99 -15.80
CA LEU A 8 18.84 29.00 -15.31
C LEU A 8 17.99 28.00 -16.06
N GLU A 9 18.11 27.92 -17.38
CA GLU A 9 17.42 26.92 -18.19
C GLU A 9 17.76 25.51 -17.74
N ASP A 10 19.05 25.24 -17.52
CA ASP A 10 19.50 23.93 -17.07
C ASP A 10 18.89 23.56 -15.73
N LYS A 11 18.83 24.51 -14.80
CA LYS A 11 18.20 24.27 -13.49
C LYS A 11 16.71 24.03 -13.60
N ILE A 12 16.03 24.78 -14.46
CA ILE A 12 14.60 24.58 -14.69
C ILE A 12 14.37 23.18 -15.26
N SER A 13 15.18 22.74 -16.23
CA SER A 13 15.09 21.42 -16.81
C SER A 13 15.30 20.34 -15.75
N GLN A 14 16.29 20.51 -14.88
CA GLN A 14 16.55 19.58 -13.78
C GLN A 14 15.38 19.52 -12.80
N LEU A 15 14.78 20.67 -12.49
CA LEU A 15 13.60 20.70 -11.61
C LEU A 15 12.41 20.01 -12.23
N LEU A 16 12.20 20.17 -13.54
CA LEU A 16 11.13 19.48 -14.25
C LEU A 16 11.34 17.97 -14.23
N GLU A 17 12.56 17.51 -14.46
CA GLU A 17 12.89 16.09 -14.37
C GLU A 17 12.62 15.55 -12.98
N LEU A 18 13.06 16.29 -11.95
CA LEU A 18 12.83 15.91 -10.57
C LEU A 18 11.34 15.82 -10.26
N CYS A 19 10.55 16.81 -10.71
CA CYS A 19 9.11 16.79 -10.53
C CYS A 19 8.46 15.57 -11.19
N GLN A 20 8.91 15.21 -12.38
CA GLN A 20 8.40 14.03 -13.08
C GLN A 20 8.73 12.75 -12.33
N VAL A 21 9.95 12.63 -11.82
CA VAL A 21 10.36 11.47 -11.01
C VAL A 21 9.54 11.39 -9.74
N MET A 22 9.34 12.51 -9.06
CA MET A 22 8.56 12.55 -7.83
C MET A 22 7.09 12.16 -8.08
N ARG A 23 6.51 12.63 -9.17
CA ARG A 23 5.14 12.25 -9.55
C ARG A 23 5.03 10.76 -9.80
N LYS A 24 5.99 10.21 -10.52
CA LYS A 24 6.03 8.78 -10.79
C LYS A 24 6.14 7.99 -9.50
N ASN A 25 7.06 8.40 -8.61
CA ASN A 25 7.23 7.75 -7.32
C ASN A 25 5.96 7.83 -6.47
N ASN A 26 5.28 8.98 -6.48
CA ASN A 26 4.04 9.16 -5.75
C ASN A 26 2.93 8.24 -6.26
N LEU A 27 2.83 8.08 -7.57
CA LEU A 27 1.86 7.16 -8.17
C LEU A 27 2.16 5.71 -7.81
N GLU A 28 3.43 5.32 -7.83
CA GLU A 28 3.86 3.97 -7.43
C GLU A 28 3.58 3.71 -5.96
N LEU A 29 3.87 4.68 -5.10
CA LEU A 29 3.58 4.57 -3.67
C LEU A 29 2.08 4.45 -3.40
N LYS A 30 1.28 5.24 -4.09
CA LYS A 30 -0.17 5.17 -3.97
C LYS A 30 -0.70 3.81 -4.40
N HIS A 31 -0.17 3.29 -5.50
CA HIS A 31 -0.55 1.97 -5.98
C HIS A 31 -0.17 0.88 -4.97
N SER A 32 1.03 0.96 -4.41
CA SER A 32 1.49 0.01 -3.39
C SER A 32 0.61 0.09 -2.14
N LEU A 33 0.22 1.29 -1.75
CA LEU A 33 -0.65 1.50 -0.61
C LEU A 33 -2.03 0.85 -0.83
N ASP A 34 -2.58 1.03 -2.03
CA ASP A 34 -3.87 0.44 -2.39
C ASP A 34 -3.80 -1.09 -2.34
N LEU A 35 -2.72 -1.67 -2.85
CA LEU A 35 -2.50 -3.11 -2.80
C LEU A 35 -2.38 -3.62 -1.37
N LEU A 36 -1.67 -2.88 -0.52
CA LEU A 36 -1.54 -3.23 0.88
C LEU A 36 -2.87 -3.18 1.62
N GLN A 37 -3.68 -2.16 1.35
CA GLN A 37 -5.00 -2.03 1.95
C GLN A 37 -5.91 -3.20 1.55
N GLU A 38 -5.85 -3.58 0.29
CA GLU A 38 -6.61 -4.73 -0.21
C GLU A 38 -6.16 -6.02 0.46
N SER A 39 -4.85 -6.22 0.57
CA SER A 39 -4.28 -7.38 1.24
C SER A 39 -4.68 -7.42 2.71
N GLU A 40 -4.63 -6.28 3.39
CA GLU A 40 -5.06 -6.17 4.79
C GLU A 40 -6.52 -6.55 4.96
N GLN A 41 -7.38 -6.07 4.07
CA GLN A 41 -8.79 -6.40 4.11
C GLN A 41 -9.04 -7.89 3.91
N GLN A 42 -8.33 -8.50 2.97
CA GLN A 42 -8.43 -9.95 2.74
C GLN A 42 -7.98 -10.73 3.96
N LEU A 43 -6.90 -10.30 4.62
CA LEU A 43 -6.43 -10.95 5.84
C LEU A 43 -7.44 -10.83 6.96
N LYS A 44 -8.05 -9.67 7.13
CA LYS A 44 -9.10 -9.48 8.15
C LYS A 44 -10.26 -10.43 7.95
N VAL A 45 -10.71 -10.58 6.70
CA VAL A 45 -11.78 -11.50 6.36
C VAL A 45 -11.38 -12.94 6.68
N LYS A 46 -10.17 -13.33 6.31
CA LYS A 46 -9.67 -14.69 6.60
C LYS A 46 -9.58 -14.97 8.09
N ILE A 47 -9.10 -14.01 8.86
CA ILE A 47 -9.00 -14.15 10.32
C ILE A 47 -10.40 -14.30 10.91
N GLN A 48 -11.35 -13.51 10.47
CA GLN A 48 -12.72 -13.59 10.92
C GLN A 48 -13.34 -14.95 10.60
N GLN A 49 -13.14 -15.42 9.39
CA GLN A 49 -13.65 -16.74 8.97
C GLN A 49 -13.01 -17.86 9.78
N ALA A 50 -11.71 -17.77 10.02
CA ALA A 50 -11.01 -18.76 10.83
C ALA A 50 -11.53 -18.77 12.27
N GLY A 51 -11.80 -17.58 12.82
CA GLY A 51 -12.37 -17.44 14.16
C GLY A 51 -13.77 -18.05 14.25
N GLU A 52 -14.59 -17.80 13.24
CA GLU A 52 -15.94 -18.37 13.19
C GLU A 52 -15.91 -19.88 13.08
N ARG A 53 -15.00 -20.42 12.28
CA ARG A 53 -14.83 -21.87 12.16
C ARG A 53 -14.37 -22.47 13.47
N LEU A 54 -13.46 -21.80 14.15
CA LEU A 54 -12.97 -22.26 15.44
C LEU A 54 -14.09 -22.28 16.47
N GLU A 55 -14.89 -21.23 16.54
CA GLU A 55 -16.06 -21.18 17.42
C GLU A 55 -17.04 -22.31 17.12
N HIS A 56 -17.29 -22.53 15.84
CA HIS A 56 -18.18 -23.60 15.41
C HIS A 56 -17.67 -24.98 15.84
N LEU A 57 -16.36 -25.19 15.71
CA LEU A 57 -15.76 -26.44 16.15
C LEU A 57 -15.86 -26.62 17.66
N ILE A 58 -15.62 -25.57 18.41
CA ILE A 58 -15.71 -25.61 19.87
C ILE A 58 -17.16 -25.91 20.29
N ASP A 59 -18.11 -25.25 19.66
CA ASP A 59 -19.53 -25.44 19.95
C ASP A 59 -20.02 -26.83 19.55
N SER A 60 -19.37 -27.43 18.56
CA SER A 60 -19.71 -28.75 18.06
C SER A 60 -19.10 -29.88 18.86
N LEU A 61 -18.14 -29.59 19.72
CA LEU A 61 -17.54 -30.62 20.54
C LEU A 61 -18.56 -31.17 21.53
N PRO A 62 -18.56 -32.46 21.73
CA PRO A 62 -19.43 -33.03 22.75
C PRO A 62 -19.03 -32.53 24.14
N GLU A 63 -20.01 -32.27 24.96
CA GLU A 63 -19.71 -31.86 26.32
C GLU A 63 -18.95 -32.97 27.03
N ASP A 64 -17.99 -32.57 27.84
CA ASP A 64 -17.23 -33.51 28.59
C ASP A 64 -18.15 -34.10 29.69
N GLU A 65 -18.29 -35.36 29.64
CA GLU A 65 -19.21 -36.06 30.54
C GLU A 65 -18.61 -36.44 31.87
N SER A 66 -17.46 -35.99 32.12
CA SER A 66 -16.81 -36.35 33.37
C SER A 66 -17.56 -35.94 34.66
#